data_b2a6392f03664a8e3d677a1618711d67
#
_entry.id   b2a6392f03664a8e3d677a1618711d67
#
_cell.length_a   1.000
_cell.length_b   1.000
_cell.length_c   1.000
_cell.angle_alpha   90.00
_cell.angle_beta   90.00
_cell.angle_gamma   90.00
#
_symmetry.space_group_name_H-M   'P 1'
#
loop_
_entity.id
_entity.type
_entity.pdbx_description
1 polymer ?
#
loop_
_entity_poly.entity_id
_entity_poly.type
_entity_poly.pdbx_seq_one_letter_code
_entity_poly.pdbx_strand_id
1 'polypeptide(L)' 'MTSVTRFEYITVPLLIHATKQILDNYGSDGWELVQVIPGPNPESLVAYMKRPLADA' A
#
# COMPACT_ATOMS: atom_id res chain seq x y z
N MET A 1 12.23 28.47 4.07
CA MET A 1 11.04 27.78 4.54
C MET A 1 11.06 26.33 4.10
N THR A 2 10.82 25.42 5.02
CA THR A 2 10.84 24.01 4.69
C THR A 2 9.45 23.55 4.26
N SER A 3 9.40 22.79 3.20
CA SER A 3 8.15 22.16 2.82
C SER A 3 8.02 20.81 3.52
N VAL A 4 6.78 20.42 3.72
CA VAL A 4 6.46 19.16 4.38
C VAL A 4 5.94 18.21 3.32
N THR A 5 6.54 17.03 3.24
CA THR A 5 6.02 15.99 2.36
C THR A 5 4.76 15.43 2.97
N ARG A 6 3.71 15.40 2.19
CA ARG A 6 2.44 14.82 2.59
C ARG A 6 2.27 13.49 1.89
N PHE A 7 1.55 12.60 2.55
CA PHE A 7 1.33 11.26 2.03
C PHE A 7 -0.16 10.98 1.96
N GLU A 8 -0.55 10.20 0.99
CA GLU A 8 -1.85 9.58 0.97
C GLU A 8 -1.68 8.10 1.30
N TYR A 9 -2.73 7.51 1.85
CA TYR A 9 -2.70 6.13 2.32
C TYR A 9 -3.82 5.35 1.68
N ILE A 10 -3.57 4.06 1.51
CA ILE A 10 -4.58 3.15 0.99
C ILE A 10 -4.46 1.83 1.73
N THR A 11 -5.58 1.16 1.89
CA THR A 11 -5.61 -0.21 2.41
C THR A 11 -6.12 -1.10 1.31
N VAL A 12 -5.41 -2.20 1.07
CA VAL A 12 -5.79 -3.12 0.00
C VAL A 12 -5.77 -4.55 0.52
N PRO A 13 -6.70 -5.38 0.07
CA PRO A 13 -6.65 -6.79 0.39
C PRO A 13 -5.55 -7.47 -0.40
N LEU A 14 -4.81 -8.35 0.27
CA LEU A 14 -3.80 -9.17 -0.38
C LEU A 14 -4.23 -10.63 -0.31
N LEU A 15 -4.35 -11.25 -1.45
CA LEU A 15 -4.58 -12.68 -1.50
C LEU A 15 -3.25 -13.39 -1.35
N ILE A 16 -3.21 -14.41 -0.48
CA ILE A 16 -1.94 -15.07 -0.19
C ILE A 16 -1.32 -15.74 -1.41
N HIS A 17 -2.14 -16.02 -2.43
CA HIS A 17 -1.66 -16.66 -3.64
C HIS A 17 -1.06 -15.68 -4.64
N ALA A 18 -1.25 -14.38 -4.44
CA ALA A 18 -0.85 -13.38 -5.43
C ALA A 18 -0.28 -12.14 -4.78
N THR A 19 0.38 -12.29 -3.64
CA THR A 19 0.87 -11.13 -2.89
C THR A 19 1.85 -10.30 -3.71
N LYS A 20 2.81 -10.97 -4.35
CA LYS A 20 3.81 -10.25 -5.11
C LYS A 20 3.19 -9.47 -6.26
N GLN A 21 2.27 -10.09 -6.98
CA GLN A 21 1.65 -9.45 -8.13
C GLN A 21 0.85 -8.22 -7.71
N ILE A 22 0.10 -8.35 -6.62
CA ILE A 22 -0.70 -7.24 -6.14
C ILE A 22 0.21 -6.11 -5.67
N LEU A 23 1.25 -6.44 -4.91
CA LEU A 23 2.19 -5.44 -4.42
C LEU A 23 2.92 -4.75 -5.56
N ASP A 24 3.32 -5.51 -6.59
CA ASP A 24 4.01 -4.93 -7.72
C ASP A 24 3.11 -3.97 -8.50
N ASN A 25 1.83 -4.30 -8.63
CA ASN A 25 0.89 -3.43 -9.31
C ASN A 25 0.77 -2.07 -8.60
N TYR A 26 0.65 -2.09 -7.28
CA TYR A 26 0.57 -0.84 -6.54
C TYR A 26 1.91 -0.13 -6.49
N GLY A 27 3.00 -0.89 -6.38
CA GLY A 27 4.32 -0.30 -6.38
C GLY A 27 4.63 0.44 -7.68
N SER A 28 4.13 -0.07 -8.81
CA SER A 28 4.34 0.61 -10.08
C SER A 28 3.59 1.93 -10.17
N ASP A 29 2.59 2.14 -9.32
CA ASP A 29 1.90 3.41 -9.19
C ASP A 29 2.50 4.31 -8.12
N GLY A 30 3.63 3.92 -7.55
CA GLY A 30 4.32 4.72 -6.56
C GLY A 30 3.99 4.41 -5.12
N TRP A 31 3.16 3.37 -4.88
CA TRP A 31 2.79 3.02 -3.52
C TRP A 31 3.92 2.28 -2.82
N GLU A 32 4.12 2.61 -1.56
CA GLU A 32 5.12 2.00 -0.70
C GLU A 32 4.42 1.24 0.42
N LEU A 33 4.81 0.00 0.63
CA LEU A 33 4.21 -0.82 1.68
C LEU A 33 4.64 -0.33 3.06
N VAL A 34 3.66 -0.14 3.94
CA VAL A 34 3.92 0.27 5.31
C VAL A 34 3.78 -0.92 6.26
N GLN A 35 2.69 -1.67 6.12
CA GLN A 35 2.40 -2.75 7.06
C GLN A 35 1.44 -3.73 6.42
N VAL A 36 1.55 -4.98 6.82
CA VAL A 36 0.62 -6.04 6.42
C VAL A 36 0.11 -6.69 7.70
N ILE A 37 -1.21 -6.85 7.79
CA ILE A 37 -1.84 -7.51 8.93
C ILE A 37 -2.76 -8.61 8.43
N PRO A 38 -3.09 -9.58 9.28
CA PRO A 38 -4.07 -10.60 8.90
C PRO A 38 -5.42 -9.97 8.58
N GLY A 39 -6.06 -10.49 7.55
CA GLY A 39 -7.39 -10.05 7.19
C GLY A 39 -8.46 -10.86 7.90
N PRO A 40 -9.72 -10.64 7.54
CA PRO A 40 -10.83 -11.37 8.17
C PRO A 40 -10.86 -12.84 7.80
N ASN A 41 -10.23 -13.22 6.69
CA ASN A 41 -10.16 -14.62 6.25
C ASN A 41 -8.74 -15.13 6.34
N PRO A 42 -8.53 -16.42 6.59
CA PRO A 42 -7.16 -16.95 6.65
C PRO A 42 -6.39 -16.81 5.35
N GLU A 43 -7.08 -16.65 4.23
CA GLU A 43 -6.43 -16.56 2.94
C GLU A 43 -6.22 -15.13 2.46
N SER A 44 -6.54 -14.15 3.28
CA SER A 44 -6.38 -12.76 2.89
C SER A 44 -5.64 -11.99 3.97
N LEU A 45 -4.87 -11.03 3.50
CA LEU A 45 -4.14 -10.10 4.36
C LEU A 45 -4.58 -8.69 3.97
N VAL A 46 -4.33 -7.75 4.84
CA VAL A 46 -4.61 -6.34 4.56
C VAL A 46 -3.28 -5.61 4.53
N ALA A 47 -3.02 -4.93 3.43
CA ALA A 47 -1.82 -4.14 3.27
C ALA A 47 -2.15 -2.67 3.42
N TYR A 48 -1.33 -1.97 4.18
CA TYR A 48 -1.39 -0.53 4.33
C TYR A 48 -0.25 0.07 3.53
N MET A 49 -0.59 0.94 2.61
CA MET A 49 0.41 1.54 1.73
C MET A 49 0.28 3.04 1.74
N LYS A 50 1.37 3.71 1.40
CA LYS A 50 1.39 5.16 1.31
C LYS A 50 2.15 5.57 0.07
N ARG A 51 1.91 6.79 -0.36
CA ARG A 51 2.75 7.41 -1.38
C ARG A 51 2.69 8.92 -1.20
N PRO A 52 3.72 9.63 -1.62
CA PRO A 52 3.69 11.08 -1.52
C PRO A 52 2.57 11.65 -2.37
N LEU A 53 1.88 12.67 -1.83
CA LEU A 53 0.91 13.40 -2.61
C LEU A 53 1.66 14.21 -3.67
N ALA A 54 1.11 14.21 -4.88
CA ALA A 54 1.64 15.03 -5.92
C ALA A 54 1.36 16.49 -5.58
N ASP A 55 2.37 17.33 -5.73
CA ASP A 55 2.16 18.75 -5.56
C ASP A 55 1.45 19.29 -6.79
N ALA A 56 0.49 20.15 -6.53
CA ALA A 56 -0.25 20.76 -7.62
C ALA A 56 0.60 21.80 -8.37
#